data_609a1c73f280065df95e25600075cf84
#
_entry.id   609a1c73f280065df95e25600075cf84
#
_cell.length_a   1.000
_cell.length_b   1.000
_cell.length_c   1.000
_cell.angle_alpha   90.00
_cell.angle_beta   90.00
_cell.angle_gamma   90.00
#
_symmetry.space_group_name_H-M   'P 1'
#
loop_
_entity.id
_entity.type
_entity.pdbx_description
1 polymer ?
#
loop_
_entity_poly.entity_id
_entity_poly.type
_entity_poly.pdbx_seq_one_letter_code
_entity_poly.pdbx_strand_id
1 'polypeptide(L)'
;CQFPVSGDVDENATYVKDFIRQAAKNEADIVHFSEAALSGYARVDVPNFDDYDWDKLRARTKEIMALAKEHGIWVVLGSAHYLCAEEKPTNCLYVISSEGEIVDRYDKSMCTGGDLKAYTPGDHLVTIDLEGVRCGFLICYDSCFPEMYNVYRHQGVEVMFHSFYNARHKGKTILDEVIPAEIRVRASDNLMWVVANNSSAEHSAWPACIARPDGSLTALERGVPGILYRTFPDKKTTDEYPSWTHNNKAMVLPADEVYHNGTPSKHPRATNRQALP
;
A
#
# COMPACT_ATOMS: atom_id res chain seq x y z
N CYS A 1 2.40 -9.27 -1.93
CA CYS A 1 2.52 -10.25 -0.84
C CYS A 1 1.29 -10.23 0.06
N GLN A 2 0.92 -11.38 0.61
CA GLN A 2 -0.06 -11.46 1.71
C GLN A 2 0.44 -12.42 2.78
N PHE A 3 0.24 -12.06 4.03
CA PHE A 3 0.53 -12.90 5.21
C PHE A 3 -0.41 -12.53 6.36
N PRO A 4 -0.55 -13.36 7.40
CA PRO A 4 -1.43 -13.08 8.53
C PRO A 4 -0.81 -12.01 9.44
N VAL A 5 -1.09 -10.74 9.15
CA VAL A 5 -0.64 -9.62 9.99
C VAL A 5 -1.17 -9.80 11.42
N SER A 6 -0.33 -9.54 12.40
CA SER A 6 -0.63 -9.63 13.82
C SER A 6 -0.16 -8.39 14.60
N GLY A 7 -0.45 -8.33 15.91
CA GLY A 7 0.08 -7.28 16.79
C GLY A 7 1.54 -7.49 17.19
N ASP A 8 2.17 -8.58 16.78
CA ASP A 8 3.58 -8.87 17.07
C ASP A 8 4.48 -8.41 15.92
N VAL A 9 5.22 -7.32 16.16
CA VAL A 9 6.17 -6.74 15.19
C VAL A 9 7.26 -7.73 14.78
N ASP A 10 7.70 -8.62 15.67
CA ASP A 10 8.76 -9.58 15.38
C ASP A 10 8.25 -10.70 14.45
N GLU A 11 7.02 -11.17 14.69
CA GLU A 11 6.34 -12.12 13.81
C GLU A 11 6.12 -11.53 12.42
N ASN A 12 5.57 -10.32 12.35
CA ASN A 12 5.36 -9.61 11.09
C ASN A 12 6.67 -9.40 10.32
N ALA A 13 7.73 -8.96 11.03
CA ALA A 13 9.05 -8.76 10.44
C ALA A 13 9.66 -10.06 9.88
N THR A 14 9.35 -11.20 10.47
CA THR A 14 9.79 -12.51 9.96
C THR A 14 9.18 -12.78 8.60
N TYR A 15 7.85 -12.62 8.44
CA TYR A 15 7.17 -12.76 7.14
C TYR A 15 7.72 -11.78 6.11
N VAL A 16 7.84 -10.50 6.47
CA VAL A 16 8.35 -9.47 5.56
C VAL A 16 9.75 -9.82 5.05
N LYS A 17 10.67 -10.17 5.95
CA LYS A 17 12.05 -10.53 5.58
C LYS A 17 12.11 -11.79 4.71
N ASP A 18 11.31 -12.79 5.01
CA ASP A 18 11.28 -14.02 4.23
C ASP A 18 10.72 -13.78 2.82
N PHE A 19 9.69 -12.95 2.68
CA PHE A 19 9.13 -12.61 1.38
C PHE A 19 10.06 -11.72 0.55
N ILE A 20 10.82 -10.81 1.17
CA ILE A 20 11.87 -10.05 0.47
C ILE A 20 12.90 -11.01 -0.13
N ARG A 21 13.40 -11.99 0.65
CA ARG A 21 14.37 -12.98 0.15
C ARG A 21 13.79 -13.85 -0.98
N GLN A 22 12.52 -14.26 -0.85
CA GLN A 22 11.85 -15.03 -1.89
C GLN A 22 11.64 -14.21 -3.16
N ALA A 23 11.23 -12.93 -3.04
CA ALA A 23 11.04 -12.03 -4.16
C ALA A 23 12.36 -11.77 -4.88
N ALA A 24 13.44 -11.47 -4.16
CA ALA A 24 14.77 -11.30 -4.73
C ALA A 24 15.30 -12.54 -5.43
N LYS A 25 15.08 -13.74 -4.86
CA LYS A 25 15.43 -15.01 -5.51
C LYS A 25 14.69 -15.24 -6.83
N ASN A 26 13.50 -14.67 -6.98
CA ASN A 26 12.70 -14.72 -8.19
C ASN A 26 12.88 -13.47 -9.07
N GLU A 27 13.97 -12.72 -8.87
CA GLU A 27 14.39 -11.58 -9.69
C GLU A 27 13.33 -10.47 -9.78
N ALA A 28 12.57 -10.25 -8.68
CA ALA A 28 11.61 -9.16 -8.61
C ALA A 28 12.31 -7.83 -8.30
N ASP A 29 11.93 -6.76 -9.00
CA ASP A 29 12.46 -5.41 -8.78
C ASP A 29 11.87 -4.75 -7.54
N ILE A 30 10.61 -5.09 -7.20
CA ILE A 30 9.86 -4.51 -6.08
C ILE A 30 9.00 -5.55 -5.38
N VAL A 31 8.90 -5.44 -4.06
CA VAL A 31 8.00 -6.24 -3.23
C VAL A 31 7.04 -5.33 -2.47
N HIS A 32 5.75 -5.69 -2.45
CA HIS A 32 4.66 -4.87 -1.91
C HIS A 32 3.91 -5.61 -0.81
N PHE A 33 3.78 -4.97 0.37
CA PHE A 33 3.13 -5.50 1.55
C PHE A 33 1.82 -4.77 1.88
N SER A 34 0.95 -5.42 2.66
CA SER A 34 -0.36 -4.92 3.03
C SER A 34 -0.31 -3.70 3.98
N GLU A 35 -1.43 -3.02 4.12
CA GLU A 35 -1.65 -1.98 5.13
C GLU A 35 -1.27 -2.51 6.51
N ALA A 36 -0.53 -1.71 7.30
CA ALA A 36 -0.06 -2.03 8.64
C ALA A 36 0.73 -3.36 8.75
N ALA A 37 1.33 -3.82 7.66
CA ALA A 37 2.01 -5.11 7.57
C ALA A 37 3.06 -5.32 8.67
N LEU A 38 3.86 -4.29 9.00
CA LEU A 38 4.88 -4.43 10.04
C LEU A 38 4.34 -4.08 11.44
N SER A 39 3.56 -3.01 11.55
CA SER A 39 3.11 -2.47 12.85
C SER A 39 1.95 -3.23 13.49
N GLY A 40 1.18 -3.99 12.71
CA GLY A 40 -0.18 -4.38 13.08
C GLY A 40 -1.16 -3.21 12.93
N TYR A 41 -2.44 -3.53 12.77
CA TYR A 41 -3.50 -2.54 12.55
C TYR A 41 -4.13 -2.10 13.86
N ALA A 42 -4.16 -0.78 14.10
CA ALA A 42 -4.71 -0.23 15.33
C ALA A 42 -6.16 -0.63 15.55
N ARG A 43 -6.52 -0.92 16.80
CA ARG A 43 -7.86 -1.34 17.27
C ARG A 43 -8.33 -2.70 16.73
N VAL A 44 -7.47 -3.40 16.01
CA VAL A 44 -7.70 -4.77 15.55
C VAL A 44 -6.60 -5.69 16.07
N ASP A 45 -5.35 -5.49 15.65
CA ASP A 45 -4.20 -6.28 16.08
C ASP A 45 -3.53 -5.68 17.32
N VAL A 46 -3.49 -4.35 17.41
CA VAL A 46 -3.00 -3.61 18.58
C VAL A 46 -4.15 -2.75 19.15
N PRO A 47 -4.34 -2.71 20.48
CA PRO A 47 -5.46 -1.95 21.08
C PRO A 47 -5.40 -0.45 20.76
N ASN A 48 -4.21 0.14 20.95
CA ASN A 48 -3.86 1.53 20.67
C ASN A 48 -2.33 1.64 20.56
N PHE A 49 -1.82 2.86 20.45
CA PHE A 49 -0.39 3.15 20.36
C PHE A 49 0.21 3.78 21.64
N ASP A 50 -0.52 3.80 22.78
CA ASP A 50 -0.09 4.50 23.98
C ASP A 50 1.19 3.87 24.57
N ASP A 51 1.24 2.54 24.70
CA ASP A 51 2.39 1.77 25.18
C ASP A 51 3.09 1.00 24.05
N TYR A 52 2.96 1.47 22.82
CA TYR A 52 3.50 0.78 21.65
C TYR A 52 5.02 0.87 21.60
N ASP A 53 5.69 -0.25 21.34
CA ASP A 53 7.16 -0.32 21.26
C ASP A 53 7.68 0.25 19.91
N TRP A 54 7.76 1.58 19.85
CA TRP A 54 8.26 2.30 18.68
C TRP A 54 9.74 2.02 18.38
N ASP A 55 10.53 1.70 19.41
CA ASP A 55 11.95 1.37 19.23
C ASP A 55 12.11 0.01 18.55
N LYS A 56 11.27 -0.97 18.92
CA LYS A 56 11.21 -2.25 18.23
C LYS A 56 10.78 -2.06 16.77
N LEU A 57 9.71 -1.33 16.53
CA LEU A 57 9.23 -1.06 15.17
C LEU A 57 10.35 -0.43 14.31
N ARG A 58 11.04 0.57 14.85
CA ARG A 58 12.18 1.24 14.20
C ARG A 58 13.33 0.28 13.94
N ALA A 59 13.65 -0.60 14.90
CA ALA A 59 14.70 -1.60 14.74
C ALA A 59 14.38 -2.57 13.58
N ARG A 60 13.16 -3.09 13.52
CA ARG A 60 12.73 -4.00 12.45
C ARG A 60 12.64 -3.29 11.10
N THR A 61 12.21 -2.04 11.06
CA THR A 61 12.24 -1.23 9.82
C THR A 61 13.68 -1.10 9.30
N LYS A 62 14.66 -0.83 10.17
CA LYS A 62 16.08 -0.76 9.78
C LYS A 62 16.62 -2.10 9.25
N GLU A 63 16.22 -3.23 9.85
CA GLU A 63 16.59 -4.55 9.32
C GLU A 63 16.02 -4.79 7.92
N ILE A 64 14.78 -4.39 7.67
CA ILE A 64 14.13 -4.49 6.37
C ILE A 64 14.85 -3.59 5.34
N MET A 65 15.21 -2.37 5.70
CA MET A 65 16.00 -1.46 4.87
C MET A 65 17.35 -2.07 4.51
N ALA A 66 18.06 -2.67 5.48
CA ALA A 66 19.33 -3.34 5.23
C ALA A 66 19.15 -4.54 4.28
N LEU A 67 18.07 -5.29 4.41
CA LEU A 67 17.77 -6.44 3.55
C LEU A 67 17.41 -5.99 2.13
N ALA A 68 16.66 -4.88 1.98
CA ALA A 68 16.37 -4.26 0.69
C ALA A 68 17.68 -3.93 -0.05
N LYS A 69 18.65 -3.31 0.64
CA LYS A 69 19.98 -3.01 0.11
C LYS A 69 20.78 -4.27 -0.24
N GLU A 70 20.78 -5.27 0.65
CA GLU A 70 21.52 -6.52 0.46
C GLU A 70 21.09 -7.23 -0.83
N HIS A 71 19.78 -7.18 -1.13
CA HIS A 71 19.21 -7.86 -2.29
C HIS A 71 18.97 -6.95 -3.50
N GLY A 72 19.22 -5.64 -3.39
CA GLY A 72 19.00 -4.69 -4.48
C GLY A 72 17.53 -4.58 -4.89
N ILE A 73 16.57 -4.74 -3.96
CA ILE A 73 15.13 -4.80 -4.23
C ILE A 73 14.40 -3.63 -3.56
N TRP A 74 13.45 -3.03 -4.27
CA TRP A 74 12.56 -2.04 -3.69
C TRP A 74 11.51 -2.69 -2.78
N VAL A 75 11.12 -1.99 -1.70
CA VAL A 75 10.13 -2.48 -0.74
C VAL A 75 9.07 -1.42 -0.46
N VAL A 76 7.80 -1.77 -0.68
CA VAL A 76 6.64 -0.98 -0.22
C VAL A 76 6.11 -1.63 1.04
N LEU A 77 6.31 -0.97 2.18
CA LEU A 77 6.07 -1.53 3.51
C LEU A 77 4.96 -0.80 4.24
N GLY A 78 3.83 -1.47 4.46
CA GLY A 78 2.76 -0.95 5.32
C GLY A 78 3.16 -0.94 6.79
N SER A 79 2.97 0.20 7.46
CA SER A 79 3.36 0.39 8.86
C SER A 79 2.59 1.56 9.49
N ALA A 80 2.91 1.84 10.76
CA ALA A 80 2.57 3.09 11.43
C ALA A 80 3.81 3.97 11.53
N HIS A 81 3.63 5.29 11.41
CA HIS A 81 4.70 6.25 11.61
C HIS A 81 4.44 7.14 12.82
N TYR A 82 5.35 7.09 13.79
CA TYR A 82 5.29 7.90 15.01
C TYR A 82 5.57 9.37 14.71
N LEU A 83 4.72 10.25 15.20
CA LEU A 83 4.90 11.69 15.10
C LEU A 83 5.53 12.24 16.40
N CYS A 84 4.74 12.26 17.48
CA CYS A 84 5.16 12.64 18.82
C CYS A 84 4.14 12.10 19.84
N ALA A 85 4.38 12.32 21.13
CA ALA A 85 3.50 11.82 22.19
C ALA A 85 2.10 12.49 22.18
N GLU A 86 2.02 13.71 21.68
CA GLU A 86 0.80 14.52 21.69
C GLU A 86 -0.07 14.31 20.43
N GLU A 87 0.48 13.64 19.40
CA GLU A 87 -0.21 13.40 18.14
C GLU A 87 -0.34 11.90 17.84
N LYS A 88 -1.45 11.53 17.24
CA LYS A 88 -1.62 10.16 16.74
C LYS A 88 -0.62 9.89 15.62
N PRO A 89 -0.11 8.64 15.50
CA PRO A 89 0.73 8.25 14.37
C PRO A 89 -0.03 8.36 13.05
N THR A 90 0.67 8.24 11.94
CA THR A 90 0.05 8.04 10.63
C THR A 90 -0.01 6.54 10.29
N ASN A 91 -1.00 6.13 9.50
CA ASN A 91 -1.03 4.84 8.81
C ASN A 91 -0.35 5.05 7.46
N CYS A 92 0.76 4.37 7.23
CA CYS A 92 1.64 4.73 6.12
C CYS A 92 2.15 3.54 5.29
N LEU A 93 2.63 3.86 4.10
CA LEU A 93 3.50 3.03 3.29
C LEU A 93 4.87 3.68 3.19
N TYR A 94 5.90 3.02 3.74
CA TYR A 94 7.28 3.40 3.44
C TYR A 94 7.65 2.89 2.06
N VAL A 95 8.21 3.77 1.24
CA VAL A 95 8.83 3.42 -0.03
C VAL A 95 10.33 3.36 0.19
N ILE A 96 10.86 2.14 0.23
CA ILE A 96 12.28 1.86 0.50
C ILE A 96 12.94 1.48 -0.82
N SER A 97 14.01 2.18 -1.18
CA SER A 97 14.76 1.92 -2.41
C SER A 97 15.60 0.65 -2.32
N SER A 98 16.11 0.21 -3.47
CA SER A 98 17.11 -0.86 -3.58
C SER A 98 18.44 -0.54 -2.89
N GLU A 99 18.68 0.73 -2.55
CA GLU A 99 19.83 1.17 -1.74
C GLU A 99 19.54 1.09 -0.23
N GLY A 100 18.34 0.66 0.16
CA GLY A 100 17.93 0.54 1.56
C GLY A 100 17.60 1.88 2.22
N GLU A 101 17.19 2.87 1.45
CA GLU A 101 16.82 4.19 1.94
C GLU A 101 15.30 4.41 1.83
N ILE A 102 14.67 5.02 2.83
CA ILE A 102 13.30 5.52 2.70
C ILE A 102 13.35 6.73 1.78
N VAL A 103 12.89 6.56 0.54
CA VAL A 103 12.87 7.65 -0.45
C VAL A 103 11.64 8.52 -0.30
N ASP A 104 10.52 7.92 0.14
CA ASP A 104 9.29 8.63 0.43
C ASP A 104 8.39 7.81 1.36
N ARG A 105 7.29 8.43 1.83
CA ARG A 105 6.27 7.81 2.67
C ARG A 105 4.90 8.33 2.27
N TYR A 106 4.02 7.44 1.84
CA TYR A 106 2.60 7.76 1.67
C TYR A 106 1.88 7.58 3.01
N ASP A 107 1.26 8.63 3.53
CA ASP A 107 0.37 8.58 4.68
C ASP A 107 -1.08 8.53 4.18
N LYS A 108 -1.88 7.61 4.71
CA LYS A 108 -3.28 7.40 4.30
C LYS A 108 -4.07 8.70 4.33
N SER A 109 -4.55 9.12 3.19
CA SER A 109 -5.25 10.41 3.04
C SER A 109 -6.72 10.31 3.46
N MET A 110 -7.41 9.24 3.03
CA MET A 110 -8.80 8.99 3.39
C MET A 110 -8.88 8.00 4.55
N CYS A 111 -9.13 8.51 5.75
CA CYS A 111 -9.27 7.71 6.96
C CYS A 111 -10.74 7.36 7.23
N THR A 112 -11.01 6.10 7.60
CA THR A 112 -12.32 5.71 8.13
C THR A 112 -12.60 6.40 9.49
N GLY A 113 -13.85 6.42 9.94
CA GLY A 113 -14.16 6.89 11.30
C GLY A 113 -13.45 6.08 12.40
N GLY A 114 -13.06 4.82 12.11
CA GLY A 114 -12.22 4.01 12.97
C GLY A 114 -10.76 4.47 12.97
N ASP A 115 -10.22 4.75 11.77
CA ASP A 115 -8.86 5.24 11.60
C ASP A 115 -8.64 6.58 12.31
N LEU A 116 -9.57 7.52 12.15
CA LEU A 116 -9.47 8.85 12.78
C LEU A 116 -9.41 8.82 14.31
N LYS A 117 -9.74 7.69 14.95
CA LYS A 117 -9.55 7.49 16.39
C LYS A 117 -8.12 7.11 16.75
N ALA A 118 -7.36 6.52 15.82
CA ALA A 118 -6.02 5.97 16.05
C ALA A 118 -4.92 6.62 15.23
N TYR A 119 -5.26 7.22 14.08
CA TYR A 119 -4.31 7.77 13.14
C TYR A 119 -4.62 9.22 12.76
N THR A 120 -3.59 9.92 12.34
CA THR A 120 -3.65 11.22 11.68
C THR A 120 -3.62 11.02 10.17
N PRO A 121 -4.52 11.66 9.39
CA PRO A 121 -4.52 11.54 7.93
C PRO A 121 -3.32 12.23 7.30
N GLY A 122 -2.89 11.70 6.14
CA GLY A 122 -1.90 12.34 5.26
C GLY A 122 -2.53 13.39 4.35
N ASP A 123 -1.67 14.13 3.64
CA ASP A 123 -2.07 15.26 2.80
C ASP A 123 -1.28 15.37 1.49
N HIS A 124 -0.58 14.33 1.07
CA HIS A 124 0.21 14.36 -0.17
C HIS A 124 0.14 13.04 -0.92
N LEU A 125 0.37 13.11 -2.23
CA LEU A 125 0.54 11.97 -3.11
C LEU A 125 2.02 11.61 -3.23
N VAL A 126 2.29 10.32 -3.45
CA VAL A 126 3.65 9.81 -3.66
C VAL A 126 3.71 9.11 -5.00
N THR A 127 4.71 9.46 -5.80
CA THR A 127 5.05 8.73 -7.04
C THR A 127 6.54 8.44 -7.09
N ILE A 128 6.90 7.29 -7.64
CA ILE A 128 8.28 6.96 -7.99
C ILE A 128 8.37 6.48 -9.43
N ASP A 129 9.52 6.64 -10.04
CA ASP A 129 9.83 6.02 -11.33
C ASP A 129 10.75 4.81 -11.06
N LEU A 130 10.25 3.61 -11.36
CA LEU A 130 10.97 2.37 -11.21
C LEU A 130 11.19 1.74 -12.59
N GLU A 131 12.44 1.67 -13.02
CA GLU A 131 12.83 1.12 -14.33
C GLU A 131 11.98 1.66 -15.50
N GLY A 132 11.64 2.96 -15.44
CA GLY A 132 10.83 3.62 -16.45
C GLY A 132 9.31 3.43 -16.31
N VAL A 133 8.86 2.75 -15.27
CA VAL A 133 7.44 2.59 -14.91
C VAL A 133 7.09 3.54 -13.78
N ARG A 134 6.12 4.42 -13.98
CA ARG A 134 5.67 5.34 -12.95
C ARG A 134 4.67 4.67 -12.02
N CYS A 135 5.02 4.61 -10.73
CA CYS A 135 4.26 3.94 -9.68
C CYS A 135 3.62 4.96 -8.72
N GLY A 136 2.41 4.65 -8.24
CA GLY A 136 1.70 5.40 -7.21
C GLY A 136 1.30 4.51 -6.02
N PHE A 137 0.88 5.13 -4.91
CA PHE A 137 0.62 4.42 -3.65
C PHE A 137 -0.68 4.91 -3.01
N LEU A 138 -1.51 3.95 -2.56
CA LEU A 138 -2.76 4.20 -1.85
C LEU A 138 -2.96 3.18 -0.71
N ILE A 139 -3.80 3.54 0.27
CA ILE A 139 -4.13 2.66 1.39
C ILE A 139 -5.66 2.52 1.53
N CYS A 140 -6.14 1.31 1.38
CA CYS A 140 -7.46 0.79 1.79
C CYS A 140 -8.63 1.73 1.40
N TYR A 141 -9.17 2.50 2.34
CA TYR A 141 -10.34 3.35 2.16
C TYR A 141 -10.17 4.43 1.07
N ASP A 142 -8.94 4.74 0.66
CA ASP A 142 -8.67 5.60 -0.51
C ASP A 142 -9.35 5.05 -1.79
N SER A 143 -9.62 3.73 -1.88
CA SER A 143 -10.32 3.10 -3.01
C SER A 143 -11.73 3.62 -3.23
N CYS A 144 -12.40 4.05 -2.16
CA CYS A 144 -13.75 4.60 -2.22
C CYS A 144 -13.83 5.98 -2.90
N PHE A 145 -12.67 6.58 -3.18
CA PHE A 145 -12.54 7.91 -3.77
C PHE A 145 -11.91 7.80 -5.16
N PRO A 146 -12.73 7.69 -6.23
CA PRO A 146 -12.22 7.57 -7.62
C PRO A 146 -11.33 8.73 -8.03
N GLU A 147 -11.52 9.89 -7.42
CA GLU A 147 -10.72 11.09 -7.64
C GLU A 147 -9.23 10.86 -7.37
N MET A 148 -8.89 10.08 -6.34
CA MET A 148 -7.51 9.74 -5.99
C MET A 148 -6.81 9.04 -7.17
N TYR A 149 -7.47 8.06 -7.78
CA TYR A 149 -6.94 7.38 -8.95
C TYR A 149 -6.82 8.29 -10.17
N ASN A 150 -7.81 9.18 -10.38
CA ASN A 150 -7.78 10.14 -11.47
C ASN A 150 -6.58 11.08 -11.36
N VAL A 151 -6.28 11.58 -10.17
CA VAL A 151 -5.11 12.44 -9.93
C VAL A 151 -3.81 11.70 -10.27
N TYR A 152 -3.64 10.47 -9.77
CA TYR A 152 -2.47 9.64 -10.09
C TYR A 152 -2.33 9.35 -11.60
N ARG A 153 -3.45 9.06 -12.27
CA ARG A 153 -3.46 8.88 -13.73
C ARG A 153 -2.92 10.11 -14.46
N HIS A 154 -3.30 11.32 -14.02
CA HIS A 154 -2.81 12.56 -14.60
C HIS A 154 -1.34 12.86 -14.33
N GLN A 155 -0.82 12.29 -13.23
CA GLN A 155 0.62 12.30 -12.96
C GLN A 155 1.37 11.22 -13.77
N GLY A 156 0.67 10.47 -14.63
CA GLY A 156 1.27 9.47 -15.50
C GLY A 156 1.51 8.12 -14.84
N VAL A 157 0.88 7.84 -13.68
CA VAL A 157 1.02 6.55 -12.99
C VAL A 157 0.47 5.41 -13.86
N GLU A 158 1.28 4.36 -14.00
CA GLU A 158 0.98 3.16 -14.77
C GLU A 158 0.71 1.96 -13.87
N VAL A 159 1.33 1.94 -12.68
CA VAL A 159 1.15 0.90 -11.66
C VAL A 159 0.78 1.53 -10.33
N MET A 160 -0.39 1.17 -9.80
CA MET A 160 -0.86 1.57 -8.48
C MET A 160 -0.62 0.45 -7.48
N PHE A 161 0.20 0.70 -6.47
CA PHE A 161 0.34 -0.16 -5.29
C PHE A 161 -0.68 0.25 -4.25
N HIS A 162 -1.70 -0.57 -4.04
CA HIS A 162 -2.80 -0.29 -3.12
C HIS A 162 -2.85 -1.33 -1.99
N SER A 163 -2.48 -0.91 -0.80
CA SER A 163 -2.39 -1.75 0.40
C SER A 163 -3.68 -1.72 1.19
N PHE A 164 -4.17 -2.91 1.59
CA PHE A 164 -5.40 -3.04 2.37
C PHE A 164 -5.18 -3.89 3.63
N TYR A 165 -6.09 -3.69 4.59
CA TYR A 165 -6.29 -4.55 5.73
C TYR A 165 -7.79 -4.81 5.93
N ASN A 166 -8.31 -5.87 5.32
CA ASN A 166 -9.69 -6.33 5.46
C ASN A 166 -9.69 -7.78 5.99
N ALA A 167 -9.37 -7.95 7.27
CA ALA A 167 -9.34 -9.23 7.96
C ALA A 167 -9.88 -9.12 9.39
N ARG A 168 -10.01 -10.25 10.09
CA ARG A 168 -10.47 -10.39 11.48
C ARG A 168 -11.92 -10.00 11.76
N HIS A 169 -12.72 -9.71 10.74
CA HIS A 169 -14.16 -9.50 10.87
C HIS A 169 -14.91 -10.82 10.68
N LYS A 170 -15.57 -11.30 11.72
CA LYS A 170 -16.37 -12.53 11.63
C LYS A 170 -17.55 -12.36 10.67
N GLY A 171 -17.75 -13.36 9.84
CA GLY A 171 -18.85 -13.41 8.88
C GLY A 171 -18.55 -12.70 7.56
N LYS A 172 -19.45 -12.88 6.60
CA LYS A 172 -19.37 -12.24 5.28
C LYS A 172 -19.74 -10.77 5.42
N THR A 173 -18.94 -9.90 4.81
CA THR A 173 -19.19 -8.46 4.73
C THR A 173 -19.39 -8.05 3.27
N ILE A 174 -19.96 -6.90 3.04
CA ILE A 174 -20.08 -6.34 1.68
C ILE A 174 -18.71 -6.11 1.04
N LEU A 175 -17.65 -5.91 1.85
CA LEU A 175 -16.29 -5.70 1.39
C LEU A 175 -15.71 -6.92 0.63
N ASP A 176 -16.21 -8.13 0.93
CA ASP A 176 -15.80 -9.36 0.24
C ASP A 176 -16.05 -9.28 -1.27
N GLU A 177 -17.06 -8.53 -1.69
CA GLU A 177 -17.47 -8.40 -3.09
C GLU A 177 -17.12 -7.01 -3.65
N VAL A 178 -17.31 -5.95 -2.87
CA VAL A 178 -17.16 -4.56 -3.34
C VAL A 178 -15.70 -4.22 -3.60
N ILE A 179 -14.77 -4.57 -2.71
CA ILE A 179 -13.36 -4.18 -2.88
C ILE A 179 -12.73 -4.82 -4.13
N PRO A 180 -12.85 -6.14 -4.39
CA PRO A 180 -12.35 -6.70 -5.65
C PRO A 180 -12.99 -6.09 -6.90
N ALA A 181 -14.27 -5.72 -6.83
CA ALA A 181 -14.95 -5.02 -7.93
C ALA A 181 -14.40 -3.60 -8.14
N GLU A 182 -14.20 -2.84 -7.06
CA GLU A 182 -13.58 -1.50 -7.11
C GLU A 182 -12.18 -1.58 -7.72
N ILE A 183 -11.32 -2.48 -7.27
CA ILE A 183 -9.95 -2.67 -7.79
C ILE A 183 -9.98 -2.86 -9.31
N ARG A 184 -10.88 -3.71 -9.82
CA ARG A 184 -11.05 -3.95 -11.26
C ARG A 184 -11.51 -2.70 -12.01
N VAL A 185 -12.50 -1.99 -11.47
CA VAL A 185 -13.03 -0.76 -12.06
C VAL A 185 -11.95 0.33 -12.05
N ARG A 186 -11.24 0.53 -10.92
CA ARG A 186 -10.15 1.52 -10.86
C ARG A 186 -9.04 1.24 -11.87
N ALA A 187 -8.67 -0.03 -12.05
CA ALA A 187 -7.71 -0.41 -13.08
C ALA A 187 -8.19 -0.06 -14.48
N SER A 188 -9.43 -0.44 -14.81
CA SER A 188 -10.02 -0.25 -16.13
C SER A 188 -10.28 1.23 -16.46
N ASP A 189 -10.89 1.99 -15.53
CA ASP A 189 -11.24 3.39 -15.76
C ASP A 189 -10.01 4.29 -15.89
N ASN A 190 -8.94 3.95 -15.18
CA ASN A 190 -7.71 4.74 -15.17
C ASN A 190 -6.61 4.17 -16.07
N LEU A 191 -6.83 3.03 -16.73
CA LEU A 191 -5.89 2.38 -17.65
C LEU A 191 -4.53 2.10 -17.00
N MET A 192 -4.57 1.67 -15.75
CA MET A 192 -3.38 1.34 -14.97
C MET A 192 -3.47 -0.07 -14.39
N TRP A 193 -2.34 -0.63 -14.08
CA TRP A 193 -2.28 -1.83 -13.25
C TRP A 193 -2.60 -1.46 -11.81
N VAL A 194 -3.40 -2.26 -11.13
CA VAL A 194 -3.63 -2.11 -9.69
C VAL A 194 -3.14 -3.36 -8.98
N VAL A 195 -2.07 -3.21 -8.22
CA VAL A 195 -1.48 -4.26 -7.38
C VAL A 195 -2.07 -4.09 -5.99
N ALA A 196 -3.06 -4.89 -5.66
CA ALA A 196 -3.73 -4.82 -4.37
C ALA A 196 -3.37 -6.03 -3.50
N ASN A 197 -3.10 -5.79 -2.25
CA ASN A 197 -2.86 -6.84 -1.27
C ASN A 197 -3.76 -6.67 -0.04
N ASN A 198 -3.84 -7.73 0.75
CA ASN A 198 -4.63 -7.76 1.97
C ASN A 198 -3.92 -8.65 2.99
N SER A 199 -4.26 -8.51 4.28
CA SER A 199 -3.84 -9.48 5.29
C SER A 199 -4.51 -10.83 5.06
N SER A 200 -3.75 -11.93 5.14
CA SER A 200 -4.31 -13.29 5.12
C SER A 200 -4.70 -13.80 6.52
N ALA A 201 -4.74 -12.92 7.53
CA ALA A 201 -5.19 -13.28 8.86
C ALA A 201 -6.61 -13.85 8.87
N GLU A 202 -7.00 -14.46 9.98
CA GLU A 202 -8.32 -15.08 10.14
C GLU A 202 -9.45 -14.15 9.67
N HIS A 203 -10.41 -14.70 8.94
CA HIS A 203 -11.52 -13.95 8.34
C HIS A 203 -11.09 -12.87 7.32
N SER A 204 -9.99 -13.11 6.60
CA SER A 204 -9.63 -12.26 5.45
C SER A 204 -10.81 -12.17 4.48
N ALA A 205 -11.19 -10.96 4.09
CA ALA A 205 -12.36 -10.76 3.22
C ALA A 205 -12.08 -11.16 1.77
N TRP A 206 -10.88 -10.87 1.27
CA TRP A 206 -10.44 -11.17 -0.10
C TRP A 206 -8.91 -11.32 -0.16
N PRO A 207 -8.38 -12.05 -1.16
CA PRO A 207 -6.94 -12.28 -1.27
C PRO A 207 -6.21 -11.15 -1.99
N ALA A 208 -4.89 -11.09 -1.83
CA ALA A 208 -4.05 -10.24 -2.67
C ALA A 208 -4.27 -10.56 -4.16
N CYS A 209 -4.32 -9.52 -4.97
CA CYS A 209 -4.65 -9.62 -6.38
C CYS A 209 -3.97 -8.54 -7.23
N ILE A 210 -3.93 -8.77 -8.53
CA ILE A 210 -3.46 -7.80 -9.53
C ILE A 210 -4.56 -7.66 -10.57
N ALA A 211 -5.08 -6.44 -10.71
CA ALA A 211 -6.00 -6.07 -11.77
C ALA A 211 -5.24 -5.44 -12.94
N ARG A 212 -5.62 -5.84 -14.14
CA ARG A 212 -5.08 -5.33 -15.41
C ARG A 212 -5.85 -4.10 -15.88
N PRO A 213 -5.27 -3.30 -16.78
CA PRO A 213 -5.97 -2.18 -17.41
C PRO A 213 -7.27 -2.55 -18.14
N ASP A 214 -7.47 -3.82 -18.50
CA ASP A 214 -8.72 -4.33 -19.09
C ASP A 214 -9.76 -4.75 -18.04
N GLY A 215 -9.44 -4.62 -16.74
CA GLY A 215 -10.30 -5.03 -15.63
C GLY A 215 -10.26 -6.52 -15.29
N SER A 216 -9.43 -7.32 -15.98
CA SER A 216 -9.21 -8.72 -15.59
C SER A 216 -8.39 -8.82 -14.29
N LEU A 217 -8.60 -9.89 -13.51
CA LEU A 217 -8.01 -10.04 -12.19
C LEU A 217 -7.30 -11.40 -12.06
N THR A 218 -6.09 -11.37 -11.49
CA THR A 218 -5.38 -12.55 -11.00
C THR A 218 -5.23 -12.41 -9.48
N ALA A 219 -5.50 -13.48 -8.72
CA ALA A 219 -5.47 -13.43 -7.27
C ALA A 219 -4.80 -14.65 -6.65
N LEU A 220 -4.29 -14.51 -5.43
CA LEU A 220 -3.85 -15.61 -4.59
C LEU A 220 -5.03 -16.37 -3.98
N GLU A 221 -4.75 -17.43 -3.25
CA GLU A 221 -5.73 -18.10 -2.41
C GLU A 221 -6.01 -17.29 -1.15
N ARG A 222 -7.30 -17.10 -0.84
CA ARG A 222 -7.73 -16.33 0.34
C ARG A 222 -7.31 -17.01 1.64
N GLY A 223 -6.73 -16.24 2.56
CA GLY A 223 -6.34 -16.74 3.88
C GLY A 223 -5.04 -17.56 3.91
N VAL A 224 -4.35 -17.69 2.78
CA VAL A 224 -3.10 -18.45 2.66
C VAL A 224 -1.95 -17.47 2.42
N PRO A 225 -0.88 -17.47 3.24
CA PRO A 225 0.31 -16.66 2.97
C PRO A 225 0.92 -16.97 1.62
N GLY A 226 1.35 -15.95 0.88
CA GLY A 226 1.93 -16.16 -0.45
C GLY A 226 2.38 -14.89 -1.16
N ILE A 227 3.01 -15.09 -2.31
CA ILE A 227 3.50 -14.04 -3.20
C ILE A 227 2.88 -14.24 -4.59
N LEU A 228 2.31 -13.17 -5.15
CA LEU A 228 1.87 -13.12 -6.54
C LEU A 228 2.89 -12.31 -7.35
N TYR A 229 3.48 -12.93 -8.35
CA TYR A 229 4.48 -12.31 -9.21
C TYR A 229 3.86 -11.79 -10.51
N ARG A 230 4.30 -10.62 -10.95
CA ARG A 230 3.93 -10.06 -12.24
C ARG A 230 5.04 -9.18 -12.79
N THR A 231 5.37 -9.39 -14.06
CA THR A 231 6.16 -8.45 -14.85
C THR A 231 5.21 -7.47 -15.54
N PHE A 232 5.46 -6.18 -15.40
CA PHE A 232 4.67 -5.14 -16.03
C PHE A 232 5.25 -4.84 -17.40
N PRO A 233 4.46 -5.04 -18.47
CA PRO A 233 4.93 -4.80 -19.82
C PRO A 233 4.98 -3.30 -20.15
N ASP A 234 5.81 -2.93 -21.12
CA ASP A 234 5.81 -1.59 -21.71
C ASP A 234 4.43 -1.30 -22.35
N LYS A 235 3.86 -0.18 -21.99
CA LYS A 235 2.58 0.33 -22.48
C LYS A 235 2.45 0.36 -24.01
N LYS A 236 3.57 0.51 -24.73
CA LYS A 236 3.60 0.59 -26.19
C LYS A 236 3.52 -0.76 -26.91
N THR A 237 3.71 -1.85 -26.19
CA THR A 237 3.89 -3.19 -26.77
C THR A 237 2.79 -4.19 -26.41
N THR A 238 1.71 -3.77 -25.69
CA THR A 238 0.77 -4.72 -25.13
C THR A 238 -0.65 -4.60 -25.66
N ASP A 239 -1.24 -5.76 -25.99
CA ASP A 239 -2.68 -5.91 -26.26
C ASP A 239 -3.53 -5.84 -24.95
N GLU A 240 -2.90 -5.54 -23.82
CA GLU A 240 -3.57 -5.48 -22.51
C GLU A 240 -4.33 -4.18 -22.27
N TYR A 241 -4.11 -3.17 -23.13
CA TYR A 241 -4.86 -1.91 -23.11
C TYR A 241 -5.98 -1.95 -24.14
N PRO A 242 -7.24 -1.95 -23.72
CA PRO A 242 -8.37 -1.97 -24.65
C PRO A 242 -8.31 -0.81 -25.66
N SER A 243 -8.62 -1.11 -26.92
CA SER A 243 -8.53 -0.11 -28.00
C SER A 243 -9.39 1.15 -27.80
N TRP A 244 -10.52 1.02 -27.08
CA TRP A 244 -11.40 2.13 -26.73
C TRP A 244 -10.81 3.09 -25.70
N THR A 245 -9.69 2.72 -25.06
CA THR A 245 -9.03 3.54 -24.04
C THR A 245 -8.18 4.66 -24.61
N HIS A 246 -7.83 4.60 -25.91
CA HIS A 246 -6.97 5.59 -26.56
C HIS A 246 -7.58 7.00 -26.60
N ASN A 247 -8.89 7.13 -26.42
CA ASN A 247 -9.62 8.39 -26.47
C ASN A 247 -10.03 8.91 -25.07
N ASN A 248 -9.47 8.37 -24.02
CA ASN A 248 -9.82 8.76 -22.67
C ASN A 248 -9.51 10.21 -22.39
N LYS A 249 -10.58 10.93 -22.12
CA LYS A 249 -10.60 12.37 -22.00
C LYS A 249 -9.95 12.87 -20.72
N ALA A 250 -9.53 14.11 -20.81
CA ALA A 250 -8.98 14.89 -19.72
C ALA A 250 -9.87 14.86 -18.48
N MET A 251 -9.23 14.91 -17.38
CA MET A 251 -9.72 14.95 -16.05
C MET A 251 -10.48 16.20 -15.68
N VAL A 252 -11.30 16.04 -14.68
CA VAL A 252 -12.10 17.11 -14.08
C VAL A 252 -11.33 17.84 -12.98
N LEU A 253 -10.42 17.13 -12.28
CA LEU A 253 -9.72 17.66 -11.11
C LEU A 253 -8.27 18.07 -11.44
N PRO A 254 -7.71 19.07 -10.74
CA PRO A 254 -6.29 19.40 -10.83
C PRO A 254 -5.43 18.19 -10.44
N ALA A 255 -4.32 17.99 -11.16
CA ALA A 255 -3.46 16.81 -10.98
C ALA A 255 -2.68 16.81 -9.65
N ASP A 256 -2.54 17.96 -9.01
CA ASP A 256 -1.83 18.20 -7.78
C ASP A 256 -2.75 18.35 -6.54
N GLU A 257 -4.06 18.21 -6.74
CA GLU A 257 -5.01 18.30 -5.64
C GLU A 257 -5.09 16.98 -4.86
N VAL A 258 -4.91 17.05 -3.55
CA VAL A 258 -4.98 15.91 -2.65
C VAL A 258 -6.17 16.06 -1.72
N TYR A 259 -6.98 15.00 -1.68
CA TYR A 259 -8.13 14.91 -0.79
C TYR A 259 -7.76 14.18 0.50
N HIS A 260 -8.30 14.65 1.60
CA HIS A 260 -8.17 14.00 2.91
C HIS A 260 -9.39 14.32 3.78
N ASN A 261 -9.62 13.52 4.81
CA ASN A 261 -10.61 13.78 5.83
C ASN A 261 -9.93 13.96 7.19
N GLY A 262 -10.46 14.85 8.00
CA GLY A 262 -9.86 15.24 9.27
C GLY A 262 -8.82 16.35 9.11
N THR A 263 -7.97 16.51 10.10
CA THR A 263 -6.93 17.55 10.10
C THR A 263 -5.55 16.89 10.05
N PRO A 264 -4.79 17.07 8.96
CA PRO A 264 -3.41 16.59 8.87
C PRO A 264 -2.52 17.24 9.93
N SER A 265 -1.55 16.49 10.42
CA SER A 265 -0.55 17.01 11.34
C SER A 265 0.40 17.97 10.63
N LYS A 266 0.74 19.08 11.31
CA LYS A 266 1.80 20.02 10.91
C LYS A 266 3.14 19.71 11.58
N HIS A 267 3.23 18.63 12.36
CA HIS A 267 4.45 18.24 13.03
C HIS A 267 5.57 17.95 12.03
N PRO A 268 6.85 18.31 12.29
CA PRO A 268 7.96 18.06 11.36
C PRO A 268 8.12 16.58 10.95
N ARG A 269 7.81 15.63 11.84
CA ARG A 269 7.84 14.18 11.50
C ARG A 269 6.74 13.78 10.51
N ALA A 270 5.61 14.47 10.48
CA ALA A 270 4.58 14.23 9.48
C ALA A 270 5.00 14.71 8.08
N THR A 271 5.80 15.77 8.02
CA THR A 271 6.29 16.32 6.74
C THR A 271 7.62 15.74 6.27
N ASN A 272 8.44 15.19 7.17
CA ASN A 272 9.66 14.47 6.79
C ASN A 272 9.34 13.03 6.38
N ARG A 273 9.16 12.81 5.07
CA ARG A 273 8.76 11.52 4.48
C ARG A 273 9.84 10.45 4.47
N GLN A 274 11.08 10.82 4.77
CA GLN A 274 12.24 9.93 4.80
C GLN A 274 12.58 9.49 6.23
N ALA A 275 11.90 10.02 7.25
CA ALA A 275 12.13 9.66 8.63
C ALA A 275 11.66 8.23 8.94
N LEU A 276 12.38 7.57 9.83
CA LEU A 276 11.95 6.30 10.43
C LEU A 276 10.77 6.53 11.39
N PRO A 277 9.96 5.49 11.68
CA PRO A 277 8.85 5.55 12.62
C PRO A 277 9.27 5.96 14.04
#